data_3383e18b9fece3503968ec57e1726113
#
_entry.id   3383e18b9fece3503968ec57e1726113
#
_cell.length_a   1.000
_cell.length_b   1.000
_cell.length_c   1.000
_cell.angle_alpha   90.00
_cell.angle_beta   90.00
_cell.angle_gamma   90.00
#
_symmetry.space_group_name_H-M   'P 1'
#
loop_
_entity.id
_entity.type
_entity.pdbx_description
1 polymer ?
#
loop_
_entity_poly.entity_id
_entity_poly.type
_entity_poly.pdbx_seq_one_letter_code
_entity_poly.pdbx_strand_id
1 'polypeptide(L)'
;SSAASDVYKRQVTSVIIGALLAILFGGANAYLGLRVGMTVSASIPAAVISMGIIRFILRRDSILENNMVQTIGSAGESVAAGAIFTLPALFMWAQEEGTVMPSLVEIALIALIGGFLGVLFMIPLRSALIVQEHGVLPYPEGQACAEVLVAGEEGGAKAGTVFAGLGIAAVYKFIADGLKVFPSEVDFTIKPYKGSAVGADVLPALLGVGYICGPKVSSYLLAGGSVAWFMIMPLIALFGGDNIIGPALIPVSQMNPSQIWSNYVRYIGAGAVAAGGIISLIKSLPLIVRTFKQALKGYGKKADGVESRLTKDIPMMFVVLGIGVLAIIMWLIPAIPVNLLSAIIIIIFGFFFATVSSRMVGLVGSSNNPVSGMAIATLLISSAILKATGTVGMKGMVAAISIGSVICIIAAIAGDTSQDLKTGYIVGCLLYTSPSPRD
;
A
#
# COMPACT_ATOMS: atom_id res chain seq x y z
N SER A 1 39.07 -4.81 11.93
CA SER A 1 38.01 -5.03 12.97
C SER A 1 37.26 -3.74 13.31
N SER A 2 37.89 -2.55 13.28
CA SER A 2 37.17 -1.28 13.57
C SER A 2 36.14 -0.91 12.50
N ALA A 3 36.49 -1.03 11.24
CA ALA A 3 35.59 -0.70 10.13
C ALA A 3 34.34 -1.59 10.11
N ALA A 4 34.47 -2.89 10.36
CA ALA A 4 33.32 -3.79 10.47
C ALA A 4 32.42 -3.46 11.67
N SER A 5 32.99 -3.04 12.79
CA SER A 5 32.26 -2.56 13.98
C SER A 5 31.48 -1.26 13.69
N ASP A 6 32.06 -0.37 12.89
CA ASP A 6 31.40 0.89 12.55
C ASP A 6 30.26 0.69 11.56
N VAL A 7 30.42 -0.20 10.58
CA VAL A 7 29.33 -0.62 9.67
C VAL A 7 28.17 -1.23 10.46
N TYR A 8 28.46 -2.16 11.38
CA TYR A 8 27.43 -2.77 12.21
C TYR A 8 26.65 -1.74 13.05
N LYS A 9 27.37 -0.80 13.68
CA LYS A 9 26.74 0.28 14.46
C LYS A 9 25.85 1.16 13.60
N ARG A 10 26.25 1.44 12.37
CA ARG A 10 25.43 2.24 11.41
C ARG A 10 24.15 1.51 11.03
N GLN A 11 24.26 0.19 10.80
CA GLN A 11 23.07 -0.64 10.51
C GLN A 11 22.07 -0.63 11.65
N VAL A 12 22.52 -0.90 12.87
CA VAL A 12 21.64 -0.91 14.05
C VAL A 12 20.97 0.45 14.25
N THR A 13 21.73 1.54 14.06
CA THR A 13 21.16 2.90 14.15
C THR A 13 20.06 3.12 13.10
N SER A 14 20.32 2.72 11.85
CA SER A 14 19.34 2.85 10.76
C SER A 14 18.08 2.00 11.01
N VAL A 15 18.23 0.80 11.52
CA VAL A 15 17.10 -0.07 11.90
C VAL A 15 16.27 0.56 13.02
N ILE A 16 16.91 1.11 14.05
CA ILE A 16 16.19 1.78 15.15
C ILE A 16 15.42 3.01 14.66
N ILE A 17 16.08 3.89 13.89
CA ILE A 17 15.43 5.09 13.35
C ILE A 17 14.28 4.67 12.42
N GLY A 18 14.51 3.71 11.52
CA GLY A 18 13.47 3.18 10.64
C GLY A 18 12.29 2.60 11.39
N ALA A 19 12.51 1.83 12.46
CA ALA A 19 11.45 1.28 13.30
C ALA A 19 10.64 2.38 14.00
N LEU A 20 11.30 3.42 14.52
CA LEU A 20 10.59 4.57 15.11
C LEU A 20 9.73 5.31 14.09
N LEU A 21 10.25 5.51 12.87
CA LEU A 21 9.49 6.11 11.78
C LEU A 21 8.34 5.19 11.33
N ALA A 22 8.53 3.88 11.30
CA ALA A 22 7.46 2.92 10.99
C ALA A 22 6.29 3.02 11.97
N ILE A 23 6.58 3.14 13.27
CA ILE A 23 5.54 3.34 14.30
C ILE A 23 4.83 4.69 14.09
N LEU A 24 5.59 5.76 13.85
CA LEU A 24 5.05 7.10 13.62
C LEU A 24 4.13 7.13 12.39
N PHE A 25 4.62 6.64 11.25
CA PHE A 25 3.86 6.65 10.00
C PHE A 25 2.71 5.65 10.00
N GLY A 26 2.88 4.50 10.66
CA GLY A 26 1.80 3.54 10.86
C GLY A 26 0.64 4.16 11.65
N GLY A 27 0.93 4.82 12.76
CA GLY A 27 -0.06 5.54 13.56
C GLY A 27 -0.71 6.70 12.80
N ALA A 28 0.08 7.49 12.09
CA ALA A 28 -0.41 8.62 11.30
C ALA A 28 -1.34 8.16 10.16
N ASN A 29 -0.95 7.10 9.42
CA ASN A 29 -1.79 6.56 8.35
C ASN A 29 -3.02 5.83 8.87
N ALA A 30 -2.95 5.12 9.99
CA ALA A 30 -4.13 4.55 10.63
C ALA A 30 -5.14 5.65 11.00
N TYR A 31 -4.69 6.75 11.59
CA TYR A 31 -5.54 7.90 11.92
C TYR A 31 -6.16 8.53 10.66
N LEU A 32 -5.33 8.82 9.63
CA LEU A 32 -5.81 9.41 8.38
C LEU A 32 -6.79 8.49 7.66
N GLY A 33 -6.46 7.22 7.54
CA GLY A 33 -7.30 6.25 6.85
C GLY A 33 -8.66 6.05 7.49
N LEU A 34 -8.72 6.01 8.83
CA LEU A 34 -9.98 5.90 9.56
C LEU A 34 -10.81 7.19 9.50
N ARG A 35 -10.17 8.36 9.44
CA ARG A 35 -10.87 9.64 9.43
C ARG A 35 -11.27 10.12 8.04
N VAL A 36 -10.41 9.95 7.05
CA VAL A 36 -10.55 10.52 5.70
C VAL A 36 -10.75 9.44 4.63
N GLY A 37 -10.51 8.17 4.97
CA GLY A 37 -10.61 7.05 4.02
C GLY A 37 -9.46 6.99 3.01
N MET A 38 -8.34 7.67 3.28
CA MET A 38 -7.17 7.73 2.41
C MET A 38 -5.89 7.41 3.17
N THR A 39 -4.92 6.86 2.46
CA THR A 39 -3.55 6.63 2.95
C THR A 39 -2.58 7.35 2.06
N VAL A 40 -1.44 7.74 2.62
CA VAL A 40 -0.38 8.46 1.89
C VAL A 40 0.92 7.69 2.07
N SER A 41 1.63 7.44 0.97
CA SER A 41 2.94 6.78 1.02
C SER A 41 3.92 7.54 1.92
N ALA A 42 4.54 6.80 2.83
CA ALA A 42 5.53 7.35 3.76
C ALA A 42 6.96 7.31 3.23
N SER A 43 7.22 6.70 2.07
CA SER A 43 8.57 6.52 1.52
C SER A 43 9.33 7.82 1.38
N ILE A 44 8.75 8.83 0.73
CA ILE A 44 9.40 10.14 0.54
C ILE A 44 9.54 10.92 1.87
N PRO A 45 8.49 11.06 2.71
CA PRO A 45 8.64 11.67 4.03
C PRO A 45 9.69 10.98 4.90
N ALA A 46 9.75 9.65 4.90
CA ALA A 46 10.75 8.89 5.63
C ALA A 46 12.17 9.17 5.12
N ALA A 47 12.36 9.26 3.80
CA ALA A 47 13.64 9.62 3.20
C ALA A 47 14.10 11.00 3.65
N VAL A 48 13.22 12.02 3.60
CA VAL A 48 13.54 13.39 3.99
C VAL A 48 13.87 13.49 5.48
N ILE A 49 13.06 12.87 6.33
CA ILE A 49 13.30 12.87 7.78
C ILE A 49 14.59 12.12 8.12
N SER A 50 14.83 10.97 7.46
CA SER A 50 16.07 10.22 7.67
C SER A 50 17.31 11.03 7.31
N MET A 51 17.29 11.74 6.18
CA MET A 51 18.39 12.63 5.78
C MET A 51 18.60 13.73 6.82
N GLY A 52 17.51 14.31 7.33
CA GLY A 52 17.58 15.29 8.41
C GLY A 52 18.26 14.73 9.66
N ILE A 53 17.84 13.57 10.14
CA ILE A 53 18.39 12.94 11.34
C ILE A 53 19.84 12.51 11.11
N ILE A 54 20.13 11.79 10.02
CA ILE A 54 21.46 11.22 9.76
C ILE A 54 22.48 12.34 9.54
N ARG A 55 22.13 13.38 8.76
CA ARG A 55 23.04 14.45 8.43
C ARG A 55 23.23 15.48 9.55
N PHE A 56 22.14 16.00 10.13
CA PHE A 56 22.23 17.10 11.10
C PHE A 56 22.47 16.61 12.53
N ILE A 57 21.88 15.46 12.93
CA ILE A 57 22.00 14.94 14.30
C ILE A 57 23.23 14.01 14.40
N LEU A 58 23.32 13.01 13.49
CA LEU A 58 24.38 12.02 13.52
C LEU A 58 25.65 12.48 12.79
N ARG A 59 25.58 13.58 12.03
CA ARG A 59 26.67 14.16 11.24
C ARG A 59 27.34 13.14 10.31
N ARG A 60 26.51 12.38 9.61
CA ARG A 60 26.92 11.36 8.63
C ARG A 60 26.27 11.66 7.29
N ASP A 61 26.94 11.29 6.20
CA ASP A 61 26.39 11.32 4.85
C ASP A 61 26.46 9.89 4.29
N SER A 62 25.31 9.26 4.08
CA SER A 62 25.21 7.93 3.52
C SER A 62 23.83 7.69 2.92
N ILE A 63 23.78 7.68 1.60
CA ILE A 63 22.54 7.40 0.85
C ILE A 63 21.96 6.01 1.20
N LEU A 64 22.81 5.04 1.46
CA LEU A 64 22.42 3.68 1.77
C LEU A 64 21.80 3.56 3.17
N GLU A 65 22.33 4.30 4.16
CA GLU A 65 21.71 4.40 5.49
C GLU A 65 20.31 5.06 5.38
N ASN A 66 20.21 6.14 4.62
CA ASN A 66 18.94 6.84 4.38
C ASN A 66 17.93 5.95 3.67
N ASN A 67 18.35 5.19 2.64
CA ASN A 67 17.47 4.25 1.96
C ASN A 67 16.98 3.14 2.89
N MET A 68 17.85 2.62 3.77
CA MET A 68 17.44 1.60 4.75
C MET A 68 16.41 2.15 5.75
N VAL A 69 16.63 3.34 6.28
CA VAL A 69 15.67 4.02 7.19
C VAL A 69 14.35 4.27 6.49
N GLN A 70 14.37 4.73 5.25
CA GLN A 70 13.20 4.98 4.44
C GLN A 70 12.39 3.70 4.21
N THR A 71 13.03 2.61 3.77
CA THR A 71 12.37 1.33 3.51
C THR A 71 11.74 0.74 4.77
N ILE A 72 12.43 0.78 5.91
CA ILE A 72 11.87 0.31 7.18
C ILE A 72 10.74 1.22 7.65
N GLY A 73 10.92 2.55 7.51
CA GLY A 73 9.95 3.56 7.92
C GLY A 73 8.62 3.47 7.16
N SER A 74 8.67 3.18 5.86
CA SER A 74 7.47 3.03 5.02
C SER A 74 6.69 1.75 5.33
N ALA A 75 7.34 0.69 5.82
CA ALA A 75 6.67 -0.57 6.12
C ALA A 75 5.53 -0.42 7.16
N GLY A 76 5.68 0.48 8.13
CA GLY A 76 4.62 0.74 9.12
C GLY A 76 3.36 1.35 8.51
N GLU A 77 3.53 2.26 7.60
CA GLU A 77 2.44 2.85 6.81
C GLU A 77 1.73 1.80 5.98
N SER A 78 2.48 0.95 5.27
CA SER A 78 1.93 -0.11 4.43
C SER A 78 1.07 -1.11 5.20
N VAL A 79 1.51 -1.50 6.41
CA VAL A 79 0.72 -2.35 7.32
C VAL A 79 -0.58 -1.67 7.71
N ALA A 80 -0.51 -0.40 8.11
CA ALA A 80 -1.69 0.39 8.48
C ALA A 80 -2.64 0.53 7.29
N ALA A 81 -2.13 0.85 6.10
CA ALA A 81 -2.90 0.97 4.87
C ALA A 81 -3.65 -0.32 4.53
N GLY A 82 -3.03 -1.49 4.69
CA GLY A 82 -3.70 -2.77 4.49
C GLY A 82 -4.78 -3.06 5.55
N ALA A 83 -4.52 -2.72 6.81
CA ALA A 83 -5.38 -3.04 7.94
C ALA A 83 -6.68 -2.22 7.98
N ILE A 84 -6.62 -0.93 7.68
CA ILE A 84 -7.74 0.01 7.84
C ILE A 84 -8.92 -0.25 6.89
N PHE A 85 -8.72 -0.96 5.79
CA PHE A 85 -9.80 -1.25 4.84
C PHE A 85 -10.69 -2.43 5.26
N THR A 86 -10.29 -3.20 6.25
CA THR A 86 -11.00 -4.43 6.63
C THR A 86 -11.22 -4.57 8.13
N LEU A 87 -10.20 -4.37 8.96
CA LEU A 87 -10.30 -4.55 10.42
C LEU A 87 -11.38 -3.71 11.11
N PRO A 88 -11.70 -2.47 10.68
CA PRO A 88 -12.76 -1.68 11.31
C PRO A 88 -14.12 -2.38 11.34
N ALA A 89 -14.41 -3.25 10.37
CA ALA A 89 -15.66 -4.00 10.35
C ALA A 89 -15.82 -4.92 11.56
N LEU A 90 -14.73 -5.49 12.08
CA LEU A 90 -14.77 -6.32 13.29
C LEU A 90 -15.18 -5.51 14.52
N PHE A 91 -14.70 -4.27 14.65
CA PHE A 91 -15.07 -3.38 15.74
C PHE A 91 -16.52 -2.90 15.63
N MET A 92 -17.01 -2.62 14.42
CA MET A 92 -18.39 -2.23 14.18
C MET A 92 -19.35 -3.36 14.57
N TRP A 93 -19.08 -4.58 14.15
CA TRP A 93 -19.92 -5.74 14.53
C TRP A 93 -19.87 -6.04 16.03
N ALA A 94 -18.72 -5.85 16.67
CA ALA A 94 -18.62 -6.01 18.12
C ALA A 94 -19.51 -5.01 18.88
N GLN A 95 -19.67 -3.80 18.36
CA GLN A 95 -20.54 -2.78 18.94
C GLN A 95 -22.03 -3.01 18.64
N GLU A 96 -22.37 -3.42 17.41
CA GLU A 96 -23.76 -3.58 16.96
C GLU A 96 -24.38 -4.89 17.46
N GLU A 97 -23.64 -5.99 17.45
CA GLU A 97 -24.15 -7.33 17.77
C GLU A 97 -23.68 -7.85 19.14
N GLY A 98 -22.94 -7.05 19.90
CA GLY A 98 -22.43 -7.43 21.22
C GLY A 98 -21.42 -8.58 21.18
N THR A 99 -20.74 -8.77 20.05
CA THR A 99 -19.68 -9.78 19.89
C THR A 99 -18.40 -9.35 20.60
N VAL A 100 -17.49 -10.31 20.81
CA VAL A 100 -16.21 -10.02 21.47
C VAL A 100 -15.37 -9.09 20.60
N MET A 101 -14.88 -8.00 21.17
CA MET A 101 -13.94 -7.09 20.51
C MET A 101 -12.66 -7.86 20.10
N PRO A 102 -12.13 -7.64 18.88
CA PRO A 102 -10.86 -8.24 18.47
C PRO A 102 -9.74 -7.81 19.43
N SER A 103 -8.96 -8.77 19.90
CA SER A 103 -7.88 -8.50 20.83
C SER A 103 -6.70 -7.82 20.11
N LEU A 104 -5.91 -7.04 20.85
CA LEU A 104 -4.68 -6.44 20.34
C LEU A 104 -3.72 -7.50 19.78
N VAL A 105 -3.69 -8.69 20.40
CA VAL A 105 -2.86 -9.82 19.96
C VAL A 105 -3.34 -10.34 18.61
N GLU A 106 -4.65 -10.49 18.41
CA GLU A 106 -5.23 -10.91 17.13
C GLU A 106 -4.89 -9.95 16.01
N ILE A 107 -5.09 -8.64 16.24
CA ILE A 107 -4.75 -7.59 15.27
C ILE A 107 -3.24 -7.60 14.95
N ALA A 108 -2.40 -7.71 15.98
CA ALA A 108 -0.96 -7.75 15.82
C ALA A 108 -0.50 -8.99 15.03
N LEU A 109 -1.10 -10.16 15.28
CA LEU A 109 -0.81 -11.39 14.54
C LEU A 109 -1.23 -11.29 13.07
N ILE A 110 -2.42 -10.74 12.79
CA ILE A 110 -2.88 -10.50 11.42
C ILE A 110 -1.91 -9.57 10.70
N ALA A 111 -1.50 -8.47 11.34
CA ALA A 111 -0.57 -7.50 10.79
C ALA A 111 0.80 -8.12 10.53
N LEU A 112 1.33 -8.88 11.47
CA LEU A 112 2.64 -9.53 11.41
C LEU A 112 2.70 -10.58 10.30
N ILE A 113 1.69 -11.45 10.22
CA ILE A 113 1.60 -12.48 9.20
C ILE A 113 1.43 -11.86 7.82
N GLY A 114 0.53 -10.88 7.68
CA GLY A 114 0.33 -10.16 6.43
C GLY A 114 1.60 -9.45 5.96
N GLY A 115 2.30 -8.78 6.89
CA GLY A 115 3.55 -8.10 6.61
C GLY A 115 4.65 -9.04 6.13
N PHE A 116 4.91 -10.13 6.87
CA PHE A 116 5.92 -11.11 6.47
C PHE A 116 5.59 -11.81 5.15
N LEU A 117 4.34 -12.23 4.94
CA LEU A 117 3.93 -12.84 3.67
C LEU A 117 4.05 -11.86 2.51
N GLY A 118 3.72 -10.58 2.70
CA GLY A 118 3.87 -9.55 1.68
C GLY A 118 5.31 -9.40 1.20
N VAL A 119 6.26 -9.34 2.13
CA VAL A 119 7.69 -9.30 1.82
C VAL A 119 8.14 -10.60 1.14
N LEU A 120 7.78 -11.77 1.69
CA LEU A 120 8.17 -13.06 1.13
C LEU A 120 7.63 -13.27 -0.29
N PHE A 121 6.42 -12.82 -0.59
CA PHE A 121 5.84 -12.89 -1.93
C PHE A 121 6.49 -11.90 -2.91
N MET A 122 7.02 -10.76 -2.42
CA MET A 122 7.72 -9.82 -3.28
C MET A 122 9.09 -10.30 -3.72
N ILE A 123 9.80 -11.11 -2.91
CA ILE A 123 11.15 -11.58 -3.24
C ILE A 123 11.23 -12.26 -4.62
N PRO A 124 10.39 -13.27 -4.96
CA PRO A 124 10.43 -13.89 -6.29
C PRO A 124 10.00 -12.97 -7.43
N LEU A 125 9.24 -11.91 -7.13
CA LEU A 125 8.76 -10.93 -8.12
C LEU A 125 9.79 -9.85 -8.42
N ARG A 126 10.74 -9.59 -7.51
CA ARG A 126 11.73 -8.53 -7.62
C ARG A 126 12.50 -8.57 -8.93
N SER A 127 13.07 -9.72 -9.28
CA SER A 127 13.86 -9.84 -10.52
C SER A 127 13.04 -9.49 -11.77
N ALA A 128 11.78 -9.92 -11.82
CA ALA A 128 10.91 -9.63 -12.96
C ALA A 128 10.50 -8.15 -13.03
N LEU A 129 9.96 -7.63 -11.94
CA LEU A 129 9.32 -6.31 -11.93
C LEU A 129 10.33 -5.17 -11.82
N ILE A 130 11.40 -5.34 -11.04
CA ILE A 130 12.35 -4.26 -10.77
C ILE A 130 13.51 -4.26 -11.77
N VAL A 131 14.04 -5.45 -12.10
CA VAL A 131 15.22 -5.57 -12.95
C VAL A 131 14.84 -5.73 -14.43
N GLN A 132 14.04 -6.75 -14.78
CA GLN A 132 13.72 -7.04 -16.19
C GLN A 132 12.78 -6.00 -16.80
N GLU A 133 11.79 -5.52 -16.05
CA GLU A 133 10.85 -4.49 -16.50
C GLU A 133 11.30 -3.06 -16.11
N HIS A 134 12.59 -2.82 -15.87
CA HIS A 134 13.11 -1.51 -15.44
C HIS A 134 12.70 -0.35 -16.38
N GLY A 135 12.70 -0.58 -17.71
CA GLY A 135 12.30 0.44 -18.69
C GLY A 135 10.79 0.51 -18.95
N VAL A 136 10.00 -0.44 -18.45
CA VAL A 136 8.55 -0.56 -18.71
C VAL A 136 7.73 -0.05 -17.51
N LEU A 137 8.15 -0.40 -16.31
CA LEU A 137 7.51 0.05 -15.08
C LEU A 137 8.26 1.25 -14.50
N PRO A 138 7.65 2.46 -14.54
CA PRO A 138 8.32 3.69 -14.11
C PRO A 138 8.54 3.76 -12.60
N TYR A 139 7.67 3.17 -11.77
CA TYR A 139 7.68 3.33 -10.32
C TYR A 139 7.83 4.80 -9.92
N PRO A 140 6.85 5.67 -10.23
CA PRO A 140 7.03 7.12 -10.19
C PRO A 140 7.46 7.64 -8.81
N GLU A 141 6.86 7.14 -7.74
CA GLU A 141 7.22 7.56 -6.39
C GLU A 141 8.55 6.96 -5.93
N GLY A 142 8.89 5.72 -6.37
CA GLY A 142 10.19 5.11 -6.11
C GLY A 142 11.32 5.85 -6.80
N GLN A 143 11.10 6.30 -8.03
CA GLN A 143 12.05 7.14 -8.73
C GLN A 143 12.20 8.50 -8.04
N ALA A 144 11.10 9.15 -7.67
CA ALA A 144 11.15 10.42 -6.94
C ALA A 144 11.86 10.28 -5.59
N CYS A 145 11.64 9.18 -4.86
CA CYS A 145 12.33 8.90 -3.62
C CYS A 145 13.84 8.76 -3.84
N ALA A 146 14.26 8.06 -4.90
CA ALA A 146 15.67 7.95 -5.26
C ALA A 146 16.30 9.32 -5.59
N GLU A 147 15.58 10.15 -6.36
CA GLU A 147 16.03 11.53 -6.68
C GLU A 147 16.17 12.39 -5.42
N VAL A 148 15.23 12.26 -4.46
CA VAL A 148 15.31 12.95 -3.16
C VAL A 148 16.53 12.48 -2.38
N LEU A 149 16.81 11.20 -2.31
CA LEU A 149 17.98 10.65 -1.62
C LEU A 149 19.28 11.13 -2.26
N VAL A 150 19.39 11.13 -3.58
CA VAL A 150 20.57 11.62 -4.32
C VAL A 150 20.74 13.13 -4.10
N ALA A 151 19.66 13.91 -4.20
CA ALA A 151 19.71 15.36 -3.94
C ALA A 151 20.15 15.67 -2.50
N GLY A 152 19.74 14.83 -1.54
CA GLY A 152 20.17 14.93 -0.15
C GLY A 152 21.66 14.65 0.03
N GLU A 153 22.22 13.67 -0.67
CA GLU A 153 23.64 13.33 -0.61
C GLU A 153 24.52 14.41 -1.28
N GLU A 154 24.11 14.86 -2.48
CA GLU A 154 24.82 15.96 -3.15
C GLU A 154 24.83 17.26 -2.35
N GLY A 155 23.81 17.48 -1.51
CA GLY A 155 23.69 18.66 -0.66
C GLY A 155 23.41 19.94 -1.43
N GLY A 156 23.69 21.09 -0.78
CA GLY A 156 23.57 22.41 -1.40
C GLY A 156 22.12 22.80 -1.77
N ALA A 157 21.95 23.47 -2.90
CA ALA A 157 20.66 24.02 -3.34
C ALA A 157 19.58 22.96 -3.57
N LYS A 158 19.95 21.76 -4.06
CA LYS A 158 19.00 20.66 -4.30
C LYS A 158 18.37 20.15 -3.00
N ALA A 159 19.18 19.88 -1.98
CA ALA A 159 18.68 19.50 -0.66
C ALA A 159 17.83 20.61 -0.04
N GLY A 160 18.24 21.86 -0.18
CA GLY A 160 17.48 23.03 0.29
C GLY A 160 16.07 23.09 -0.31
N THR A 161 15.90 22.75 -1.59
CA THR A 161 14.58 22.71 -2.25
C THR A 161 13.67 21.65 -1.63
N VAL A 162 14.19 20.46 -1.33
CA VAL A 162 13.41 19.37 -0.69
C VAL A 162 12.92 19.81 0.70
N PHE A 163 13.81 20.35 1.54
CA PHE A 163 13.43 20.83 2.88
C PHE A 163 12.50 22.04 2.83
N ALA A 164 12.67 22.94 1.85
CA ALA A 164 11.74 24.04 1.63
C ALA A 164 10.34 23.54 1.25
N GLY A 165 10.26 22.55 0.34
CA GLY A 165 8.99 21.91 -0.01
C GLY A 165 8.29 21.26 1.19
N LEU A 166 9.04 20.52 2.02
CA LEU A 166 8.52 19.95 3.28
C LEU A 166 7.99 21.06 4.20
N GLY A 167 8.77 22.13 4.39
CA GLY A 167 8.38 23.26 5.25
C GLY A 167 7.12 23.96 4.76
N ILE A 168 7.02 24.25 3.46
CA ILE A 168 5.83 24.86 2.85
C ILE A 168 4.59 23.97 3.03
N ALA A 169 4.72 22.66 2.76
CA ALA A 169 3.62 21.71 2.90
C ALA A 169 3.19 21.59 4.39
N ALA A 170 4.15 21.55 5.32
CA ALA A 170 3.87 21.50 6.76
C ALA A 170 3.15 22.76 7.26
N VAL A 171 3.60 23.95 6.85
CA VAL A 171 2.95 25.22 7.19
C VAL A 171 1.55 25.28 6.60
N TYR A 172 1.38 24.89 5.34
CA TYR A 172 0.06 24.83 4.72
C TYR A 172 -0.91 23.93 5.50
N LYS A 173 -0.49 22.71 5.82
CA LYS A 173 -1.32 21.75 6.59
C LYS A 173 -1.60 22.24 8.01
N PHE A 174 -0.64 22.88 8.65
CA PHE A 174 -0.85 23.46 9.98
C PHE A 174 -1.89 24.61 9.94
N ILE A 175 -1.87 25.47 8.92
CA ILE A 175 -2.85 26.55 8.76
C ILE A 175 -4.24 25.98 8.39
N ALA A 176 -4.31 25.04 7.46
CA ALA A 176 -5.57 24.46 6.99
C ALA A 176 -6.23 23.56 8.04
N ASP A 177 -5.51 22.56 8.56
CA ASP A 177 -6.07 21.53 9.43
C ASP A 177 -5.86 21.85 10.92
N GLY A 178 -4.73 22.44 11.29
CA GLY A 178 -4.41 22.80 12.67
C GLY A 178 -5.17 24.04 13.13
N LEU A 179 -5.00 25.14 12.41
CA LEU A 179 -5.64 26.42 12.76
C LEU A 179 -7.06 26.56 12.14
N LYS A 180 -7.41 25.73 11.14
CA LYS A 180 -8.71 25.76 10.41
C LYS A 180 -9.06 27.16 9.88
N VAL A 181 -8.07 27.89 9.35
CA VAL A 181 -8.25 29.24 8.83
C VAL A 181 -9.12 29.24 7.57
N PHE A 182 -9.02 28.18 6.77
CA PHE A 182 -9.86 27.93 5.59
C PHE A 182 -10.17 26.43 5.49
N PRO A 183 -11.28 26.05 4.85
CA PRO A 183 -11.61 24.65 4.65
C PRO A 183 -10.62 24.00 3.68
N SER A 184 -10.14 22.79 4.02
CA SER A 184 -9.29 21.98 3.13
C SER A 184 -10.08 21.42 1.94
N GLU A 185 -11.36 21.16 2.16
CA GLU A 185 -12.30 20.68 1.15
C GLU A 185 -13.29 21.80 0.80
N VAL A 186 -13.46 22.07 -0.48
CA VAL A 186 -14.42 23.05 -0.99
C VAL A 186 -15.32 22.38 -2.00
N ASP A 187 -16.60 22.27 -1.67
CA ASP A 187 -17.62 21.65 -2.51
C ASP A 187 -18.68 22.66 -2.96
N PHE A 188 -18.96 22.65 -4.26
CA PHE A 188 -20.02 23.43 -4.87
C PHE A 188 -21.06 22.50 -5.50
N THR A 189 -22.26 22.44 -4.93
CA THR A 189 -23.38 21.71 -5.54
C THR A 189 -23.94 22.48 -6.72
N ILE A 190 -24.06 21.84 -7.87
CA ILE A 190 -24.60 22.43 -9.09
C ILE A 190 -26.13 22.35 -9.04
N LYS A 191 -26.79 23.37 -8.49
CA LYS A 191 -28.24 23.38 -8.30
C LYS A 191 -29.10 23.07 -9.57
N PRO A 192 -28.75 23.58 -10.78
CA PRO A 192 -29.51 23.26 -12.01
C PRO A 192 -29.33 21.82 -12.48
N TYR A 193 -28.21 21.15 -12.07
CA TYR A 193 -27.86 19.79 -12.48
C TYR A 193 -27.90 18.87 -11.26
N LYS A 194 -29.11 18.40 -10.95
CA LYS A 194 -29.38 17.59 -9.75
C LYS A 194 -28.43 16.37 -9.65
N GLY A 195 -27.93 16.13 -8.47
CA GLY A 195 -27.03 15.00 -8.18
C GLY A 195 -25.56 15.25 -8.55
N SER A 196 -25.20 16.43 -9.06
CA SER A 196 -23.82 16.78 -9.40
C SER A 196 -23.25 17.83 -8.44
N ALA A 197 -21.95 17.75 -8.21
CA ALA A 197 -21.18 18.74 -7.48
C ALA A 197 -19.77 18.85 -8.08
N VAL A 198 -19.10 19.97 -7.84
CA VAL A 198 -17.70 20.19 -8.14
C VAL A 198 -17.02 20.55 -6.84
N GLY A 199 -15.96 19.83 -6.50
CA GLY A 199 -15.18 20.11 -5.31
C GLY A 199 -13.68 19.94 -5.57
N ALA A 200 -12.90 20.49 -4.67
CA ALA A 200 -11.46 20.29 -4.64
C ALA A 200 -11.00 20.13 -3.20
N ASP A 201 -10.23 19.09 -2.96
CA ASP A 201 -9.45 18.90 -1.75
C ASP A 201 -7.99 19.21 -2.08
N VAL A 202 -7.47 20.30 -1.50
CA VAL A 202 -6.09 20.74 -1.76
C VAL A 202 -5.15 20.13 -0.75
N LEU A 203 -4.71 18.90 -1.06
CA LEU A 203 -3.70 18.17 -0.30
C LEU A 203 -2.33 18.29 -0.97
N PRO A 204 -1.33 18.92 -0.34
CA PRO A 204 0.01 19.08 -0.91
C PRO A 204 0.66 17.75 -1.30
N ALA A 205 0.42 16.68 -0.53
CA ALA A 205 0.91 15.35 -0.84
C ALA A 205 0.36 14.82 -2.18
N LEU A 206 -0.96 14.92 -2.41
CA LEU A 206 -1.59 14.48 -3.65
C LEU A 206 -1.21 15.36 -4.84
N LEU A 207 -1.01 16.67 -4.62
CA LEU A 207 -0.49 17.57 -5.64
C LEU A 207 0.89 17.13 -6.13
N GLY A 208 1.79 16.77 -5.18
CA GLY A 208 3.11 16.24 -5.48
C GLY A 208 3.05 14.91 -6.25
N VAL A 209 2.22 13.97 -5.80
CA VAL A 209 2.00 12.69 -6.48
C VAL A 209 1.47 12.91 -7.89
N GLY A 210 0.48 13.80 -8.06
CA GLY A 210 -0.06 14.13 -9.39
C GLY A 210 1.00 14.71 -10.33
N TYR A 211 1.91 15.55 -9.81
CA TYR A 211 3.04 16.07 -10.58
C TYR A 211 4.01 14.96 -11.01
N ILE A 212 4.35 14.02 -10.10
CA ILE A 212 5.26 12.89 -10.36
C ILE A 212 4.65 11.91 -11.38
N CYS A 213 3.38 11.52 -11.19
CA CYS A 213 2.67 10.60 -12.09
C CYS A 213 2.47 11.19 -13.49
N GLY A 214 2.49 12.51 -13.59
CA GLY A 214 2.38 13.24 -14.85
C GLY A 214 0.97 13.29 -15.43
N PRO A 215 0.79 14.01 -16.55
CA PRO A 215 -0.54 14.33 -17.09
C PRO A 215 -1.32 13.11 -17.59
N LYS A 216 -0.64 12.06 -18.04
CA LYS A 216 -1.31 10.86 -18.57
C LYS A 216 -2.10 10.11 -17.49
N VAL A 217 -1.46 9.82 -16.35
CA VAL A 217 -2.13 9.12 -15.24
C VAL A 217 -3.17 10.03 -14.59
N SER A 218 -2.81 11.29 -14.36
CA SER A 218 -3.73 12.30 -13.80
C SER A 218 -4.98 12.49 -14.67
N SER A 219 -4.87 12.42 -15.99
CA SER A 219 -6.03 12.50 -16.89
C SER A 219 -6.97 11.30 -16.78
N TYR A 220 -6.46 10.10 -16.51
CA TYR A 220 -7.31 8.92 -16.26
C TYR A 220 -8.12 9.09 -14.95
N LEU A 221 -7.49 9.60 -13.90
CA LEU A 221 -8.17 9.88 -12.64
C LEU A 221 -9.25 10.96 -12.82
N LEU A 222 -8.90 12.04 -13.51
CA LEU A 222 -9.85 13.11 -13.82
C LEU A 222 -11.03 12.62 -14.68
N ALA A 223 -10.77 11.78 -15.69
CA ALA A 223 -11.82 11.20 -16.53
C ALA A 223 -12.77 10.32 -15.72
N GLY A 224 -12.24 9.46 -14.84
CA GLY A 224 -13.06 8.63 -13.95
C GLY A 224 -13.92 9.45 -13.00
N GLY A 225 -13.35 10.47 -12.37
CA GLY A 225 -14.08 11.43 -11.54
C GLY A 225 -15.17 12.18 -12.33
N SER A 226 -14.84 12.67 -13.52
CA SER A 226 -15.81 13.38 -14.39
C SER A 226 -16.97 12.49 -14.78
N VAL A 227 -16.74 11.25 -15.18
CA VAL A 227 -17.80 10.28 -15.47
C VAL A 227 -18.67 10.02 -14.25
N ALA A 228 -18.07 9.85 -13.07
CA ALA A 228 -18.81 9.61 -11.84
C ALA A 228 -19.71 10.81 -11.48
N TRP A 229 -19.13 12.01 -11.37
CA TRP A 229 -19.81 13.21 -10.84
C TRP A 229 -20.70 13.91 -11.84
N PHE A 230 -20.40 13.87 -13.15
CA PHE A 230 -21.19 14.57 -14.18
C PHE A 230 -22.07 13.65 -15.03
N MET A 231 -21.90 12.33 -14.94
CA MET A 231 -22.72 11.41 -15.73
C MET A 231 -23.48 10.43 -14.83
N ILE A 232 -22.78 9.60 -14.05
CA ILE A 232 -23.42 8.54 -13.29
C ILE A 232 -24.33 9.08 -12.18
N MET A 233 -23.84 10.02 -11.37
CA MET A 233 -24.61 10.58 -10.25
C MET A 233 -25.86 11.34 -10.71
N PRO A 234 -25.81 12.21 -11.72
CA PRO A 234 -27.02 12.84 -12.26
C PRO A 234 -28.02 11.85 -12.86
N LEU A 235 -27.53 10.77 -13.51
CA LEU A 235 -28.42 9.71 -14.01
C LEU A 235 -29.13 8.99 -12.86
N ILE A 236 -28.41 8.66 -11.78
CA ILE A 236 -29.02 8.07 -10.57
C ILE A 236 -30.07 9.03 -9.99
N ALA A 237 -29.76 10.32 -9.87
CA ALA A 237 -30.69 11.33 -9.36
C ALA A 237 -31.93 11.51 -10.26
N LEU A 238 -31.76 11.40 -11.59
CA LEU A 238 -32.83 11.53 -12.55
C LEU A 238 -33.78 10.32 -12.54
N PHE A 239 -33.23 9.10 -12.56
CA PHE A 239 -34.02 7.88 -12.68
C PHE A 239 -34.47 7.32 -11.32
N GLY A 240 -33.78 7.64 -10.23
CA GLY A 240 -34.10 7.17 -8.87
C GLY A 240 -35.38 7.76 -8.31
N GLY A 241 -35.64 9.06 -8.58
CA GLY A 241 -36.84 9.76 -8.13
C GLY A 241 -37.10 9.59 -6.63
N ASP A 242 -38.37 9.37 -6.26
CA ASP A 242 -38.78 9.16 -4.86
C ASP A 242 -38.67 7.71 -4.39
N ASN A 243 -38.02 6.86 -5.18
CA ASN A 243 -37.83 5.47 -4.79
C ASN A 243 -36.68 5.33 -3.77
N ILE A 244 -36.91 4.47 -2.78
CA ILE A 244 -35.87 3.99 -1.87
C ILE A 244 -35.20 2.76 -2.53
N ILE A 245 -33.98 2.92 -2.97
CA ILE A 245 -33.22 1.86 -3.64
C ILE A 245 -32.10 1.44 -2.69
N GLY A 246 -32.09 0.17 -2.30
CA GLY A 246 -31.00 -0.34 -1.44
C GLY A 246 -29.61 -0.13 -2.05
N PRO A 247 -28.59 0.16 -1.25
CA PRO A 247 -28.53 0.10 0.21
C PRO A 247 -29.02 1.35 0.97
N ALA A 248 -29.47 2.38 0.27
CA ALA A 248 -29.93 3.61 0.92
C ALA A 248 -31.26 3.42 1.66
N LEU A 249 -31.44 4.21 2.75
CA LEU A 249 -32.62 4.20 3.60
C LEU A 249 -33.56 5.38 3.34
N ILE A 250 -33.15 6.32 2.48
CA ILE A 250 -33.92 7.52 2.10
C ILE A 250 -34.15 7.55 0.59
N PRO A 251 -35.20 8.22 0.10
CA PRO A 251 -35.43 8.37 -1.32
C PRO A 251 -34.28 9.10 -2.03
N VAL A 252 -33.99 8.69 -3.27
CA VAL A 252 -32.89 9.28 -4.05
C VAL A 252 -33.08 10.77 -4.28
N SER A 253 -34.34 11.24 -4.41
CA SER A 253 -34.67 12.66 -4.56
C SER A 253 -34.26 13.55 -3.40
N GLN A 254 -34.14 12.97 -2.19
CA GLN A 254 -33.77 13.67 -0.96
C GLN A 254 -32.26 13.61 -0.67
N MET A 255 -31.50 12.84 -1.46
CA MET A 255 -30.07 12.66 -1.24
C MET A 255 -29.28 13.88 -1.76
N ASN A 256 -28.26 14.26 -0.97
CA ASN A 256 -27.22 15.14 -1.47
C ASN A 256 -26.20 14.36 -2.35
N PRO A 257 -25.37 15.05 -3.15
CA PRO A 257 -24.40 14.37 -4.03
C PRO A 257 -23.47 13.40 -3.29
N SER A 258 -22.98 13.75 -2.11
CA SER A 258 -22.10 12.87 -1.31
C SER A 258 -22.81 11.60 -0.85
N GLN A 259 -24.12 11.67 -0.55
CA GLN A 259 -24.92 10.49 -0.20
C GLN A 259 -25.16 9.59 -1.43
N ILE A 260 -25.40 10.15 -2.61
CA ILE A 260 -25.51 9.38 -3.86
C ILE A 260 -24.18 8.67 -4.14
N TRP A 261 -23.08 9.38 -3.98
CA TRP A 261 -21.75 8.80 -4.14
C TRP A 261 -21.52 7.64 -3.17
N SER A 262 -21.76 7.83 -1.88
CA SER A 262 -21.48 6.82 -0.85
C SER A 262 -22.39 5.59 -0.93
N ASN A 263 -23.64 5.75 -1.36
CA ASN A 263 -24.60 4.64 -1.43
C ASN A 263 -24.55 3.88 -2.76
N TYR A 264 -24.12 4.49 -3.88
CA TYR A 264 -24.17 3.85 -5.20
C TYR A 264 -22.85 3.89 -5.94
N VAL A 265 -22.29 5.07 -6.19
CA VAL A 265 -21.14 5.25 -7.09
C VAL A 265 -19.88 4.57 -6.55
N ARG A 266 -19.69 4.60 -5.24
CA ARG A 266 -18.59 3.91 -4.56
C ARG A 266 -18.57 2.40 -4.87
N TYR A 267 -19.73 1.75 -4.91
CA TYR A 267 -19.82 0.34 -5.24
C TYR A 267 -19.56 0.05 -6.72
N ILE A 268 -20.01 0.93 -7.61
CA ILE A 268 -19.71 0.86 -9.05
C ILE A 268 -18.18 0.97 -9.24
N GLY A 269 -17.57 1.96 -8.59
CA GLY A 269 -16.10 2.15 -8.60
C GLY A 269 -15.34 0.95 -8.05
N ALA A 270 -15.77 0.40 -6.91
CA ALA A 270 -15.20 -0.79 -6.33
C ALA A 270 -15.28 -2.01 -7.27
N GLY A 271 -16.41 -2.21 -7.93
CA GLY A 271 -16.57 -3.25 -8.95
C GLY A 271 -15.65 -3.06 -10.15
N ALA A 272 -15.49 -1.81 -10.62
CA ALA A 272 -14.58 -1.48 -11.71
C ALA A 272 -13.12 -1.76 -11.35
N VAL A 273 -12.69 -1.40 -10.12
CA VAL A 273 -11.35 -1.69 -9.61
C VAL A 273 -11.13 -3.20 -9.49
N ALA A 274 -12.10 -3.93 -8.94
CA ALA A 274 -12.02 -5.38 -8.84
C ALA A 274 -11.89 -6.05 -10.22
N ALA A 275 -12.72 -5.65 -11.19
CA ALA A 275 -12.65 -6.16 -12.55
C ALA A 275 -11.33 -5.78 -13.25
N GLY A 276 -10.86 -4.56 -13.09
CA GLY A 276 -9.58 -4.09 -13.60
C GLY A 276 -8.40 -4.87 -13.00
N GLY A 277 -8.45 -5.14 -11.68
CA GLY A 277 -7.48 -5.97 -10.98
C GLY A 277 -7.44 -7.39 -11.53
N ILE A 278 -8.59 -8.03 -11.73
CA ILE A 278 -8.70 -9.38 -12.31
C ILE A 278 -8.14 -9.42 -13.75
N ILE A 279 -8.51 -8.44 -14.58
CA ILE A 279 -8.02 -8.35 -15.96
C ILE A 279 -6.49 -8.15 -15.98
N SER A 280 -5.98 -7.26 -15.14
CA SER A 280 -4.53 -7.01 -15.01
C SER A 280 -3.77 -8.26 -14.60
N LEU A 281 -4.34 -9.02 -13.66
CA LEU A 281 -3.79 -10.30 -13.23
C LEU A 281 -3.76 -11.33 -14.35
N ILE A 282 -4.89 -11.56 -15.05
CA ILE A 282 -4.94 -12.53 -16.17
C ILE A 282 -3.85 -12.18 -17.18
N LYS A 283 -3.64 -10.89 -17.47
CA LYS A 283 -2.59 -10.41 -18.36
C LYS A 283 -1.18 -10.65 -17.81
N SER A 284 -0.99 -10.56 -16.52
CA SER A 284 0.30 -10.72 -15.84
C SER A 284 0.62 -12.19 -15.51
N LEU A 285 -0.38 -13.07 -15.46
CA LEU A 285 -0.21 -14.46 -15.08
C LEU A 285 0.84 -15.23 -15.92
N PRO A 286 0.91 -15.07 -17.26
CA PRO A 286 1.96 -15.74 -18.04
C PRO A 286 3.38 -15.33 -17.64
N LEU A 287 3.58 -14.03 -17.34
CA LEU A 287 4.87 -13.51 -16.88
C LEU A 287 5.21 -14.08 -15.50
N ILE A 288 4.26 -14.09 -14.58
CA ILE A 288 4.43 -14.63 -13.22
C ILE A 288 4.81 -16.10 -13.28
N VAL A 289 4.05 -16.91 -14.02
CA VAL A 289 4.32 -18.34 -14.19
C VAL A 289 5.70 -18.59 -14.82
N ARG A 290 6.07 -17.77 -15.81
CA ARG A 290 7.39 -17.87 -16.45
C ARG A 290 8.49 -17.53 -15.45
N THR A 291 8.37 -16.44 -14.70
CA THR A 291 9.34 -16.00 -13.70
C THR A 291 9.47 -17.02 -12.58
N PHE A 292 8.36 -17.55 -12.09
CA PHE A 292 8.37 -18.61 -11.07
C PHE A 292 9.03 -19.90 -11.56
N LYS A 293 8.72 -20.33 -12.80
CA LYS A 293 9.38 -21.49 -13.43
C LYS A 293 10.88 -21.24 -13.64
N GLN A 294 11.29 -20.03 -14.00
CA GLN A 294 12.70 -19.68 -14.14
C GLN A 294 13.42 -19.71 -12.80
N ALA A 295 12.82 -19.15 -11.76
CA ALA A 295 13.34 -19.19 -10.39
C ALA A 295 13.51 -20.64 -9.88
N LEU A 296 12.52 -21.51 -10.15
CA LEU A 296 12.62 -22.93 -9.81
C LEU A 296 13.68 -23.68 -10.65
N LYS A 297 13.83 -23.35 -11.94
CA LYS A 297 14.86 -23.96 -12.83
C LYS A 297 16.27 -23.48 -12.52
N GLY A 298 16.44 -22.26 -11.99
CA GLY A 298 17.71 -21.70 -11.51
C GLY A 298 18.24 -22.40 -10.26
N TYR A 299 17.41 -23.20 -9.62
CA TYR A 299 17.77 -24.01 -8.47
C TYR A 299 18.70 -25.14 -8.91
N GLY A 300 20.00 -24.98 -8.65
CA GLY A 300 21.02 -26.01 -8.94
C GLY A 300 21.96 -25.71 -10.11
N LYS A 301 21.77 -24.66 -10.89
CA LYS A 301 22.79 -24.19 -11.84
C LYS A 301 23.61 -23.09 -11.20
N LYS A 302 24.89 -23.33 -10.93
CA LYS A 302 25.87 -22.27 -10.70
C LYS A 302 25.85 -21.38 -11.93
N ALA A 303 25.52 -20.12 -11.76
CA ALA A 303 25.66 -19.12 -12.80
C ALA A 303 27.17 -18.96 -13.11
N ASP A 304 27.60 -19.47 -14.25
CA ASP A 304 28.93 -19.19 -14.82
C ASP A 304 28.92 -17.77 -15.45
N GLY A 305 28.71 -16.77 -14.61
CA GLY A 305 28.77 -15.36 -14.99
C GLY A 305 28.93 -14.52 -13.73
N VAL A 306 29.62 -13.40 -13.84
CA VAL A 306 29.75 -12.41 -12.77
C VAL A 306 28.34 -11.91 -12.45
N GLU A 307 27.67 -12.52 -11.46
CA GLU A 307 26.40 -12.02 -10.95
C GLU A 307 26.63 -10.60 -10.40
N SER A 308 25.95 -9.63 -10.99
CA SER A 308 25.94 -8.28 -10.46
C SER A 308 25.40 -8.30 -9.03
N ARG A 309 26.03 -7.56 -8.13
CA ARG A 309 25.57 -7.37 -6.72
C ARG A 309 24.08 -7.05 -6.65
N LEU A 310 23.59 -6.21 -7.58
CA LEU A 310 22.21 -5.71 -7.58
C LEU A 310 21.18 -6.76 -8.02
N THR A 311 21.61 -7.89 -8.59
CA THR A 311 20.71 -8.96 -9.06
C THR A 311 20.66 -10.18 -8.14
N LYS A 312 21.47 -10.19 -7.08
CA LYS A 312 21.50 -11.30 -6.14
C LYS A 312 20.30 -11.24 -5.18
N ASP A 313 19.54 -12.32 -5.11
CA ASP A 313 18.35 -12.46 -4.28
C ASP A 313 18.54 -13.48 -3.15
N ILE A 314 17.61 -13.47 -2.18
CA ILE A 314 17.54 -14.46 -1.12
C ILE A 314 17.21 -15.83 -1.75
N PRO A 315 17.90 -16.93 -1.34
CA PRO A 315 17.61 -18.25 -1.88
C PRO A 315 16.14 -18.63 -1.71
N MET A 316 15.52 -19.07 -2.80
CA MET A 316 14.08 -19.40 -2.86
C MET A 316 13.63 -20.42 -1.83
N MET A 317 14.55 -21.29 -1.37
CA MET A 317 14.25 -22.27 -0.33
C MET A 317 13.83 -21.60 0.98
N PHE A 318 14.51 -20.53 1.39
CA PHE A 318 14.14 -19.78 2.60
C PHE A 318 12.78 -19.08 2.44
N VAL A 319 12.45 -18.63 1.24
CA VAL A 319 11.15 -18.01 0.93
C VAL A 319 10.03 -19.04 1.06
N VAL A 320 10.17 -20.20 0.40
CA VAL A 320 9.18 -21.29 0.45
C VAL A 320 9.02 -21.84 1.86
N LEU A 321 10.13 -22.03 2.58
CA LEU A 321 10.10 -22.52 3.97
C LEU A 321 9.46 -21.48 4.88
N GLY A 322 9.75 -20.19 4.70
CA GLY A 322 9.12 -19.11 5.46
C GLY A 322 7.61 -19.04 5.24
N ILE A 323 7.14 -19.15 3.99
CA ILE A 323 5.71 -19.20 3.67
C ILE A 323 5.05 -20.42 4.32
N GLY A 324 5.69 -21.60 4.25
CA GLY A 324 5.18 -22.81 4.88
C GLY A 324 5.07 -22.70 6.40
N VAL A 325 6.09 -22.14 7.05
CA VAL A 325 6.08 -21.89 8.51
C VAL A 325 4.95 -20.93 8.89
N LEU A 326 4.79 -19.83 8.16
CA LEU A 326 3.71 -18.87 8.43
C LEU A 326 2.32 -19.48 8.21
N ALA A 327 2.17 -20.35 7.20
CA ALA A 327 0.93 -21.09 6.98
C ALA A 327 0.58 -22.01 8.16
N ILE A 328 1.57 -22.72 8.68
CA ILE A 328 1.41 -23.60 9.85
C ILE A 328 1.08 -22.76 11.10
N ILE A 329 1.77 -21.65 11.29
CA ILE A 329 1.50 -20.70 12.39
C ILE A 329 0.07 -20.21 12.33
N MET A 330 -0.41 -19.75 11.17
CA MET A 330 -1.81 -19.31 10.99
C MET A 330 -2.82 -20.41 11.35
N TRP A 331 -2.53 -21.64 10.97
CA TRP A 331 -3.42 -22.77 11.24
C TRP A 331 -3.44 -23.18 12.72
N LEU A 332 -2.28 -23.11 13.40
CA LEU A 332 -2.14 -23.60 14.78
C LEU A 332 -2.51 -22.57 15.84
N ILE A 333 -2.52 -21.28 15.53
CA ILE A 333 -2.82 -20.23 16.51
C ILE A 333 -4.33 -20.01 16.61
N PRO A 334 -4.97 -20.39 17.77
CA PRO A 334 -6.42 -20.23 17.94
C PRO A 334 -6.90 -18.77 17.98
N ALA A 335 -5.99 -17.83 18.24
CA ALA A 335 -6.30 -16.40 18.29
C ALA A 335 -6.69 -15.81 16.92
N ILE A 336 -6.40 -16.51 15.83
CA ILE A 336 -6.80 -16.10 14.49
C ILE A 336 -7.88 -17.09 14.02
N PRO A 337 -9.10 -16.65 13.68
CA PRO A 337 -10.19 -17.54 13.26
C PRO A 337 -9.96 -18.05 11.82
N VAL A 338 -8.81 -18.65 11.58
CA VAL A 338 -8.33 -19.16 10.28
C VAL A 338 -8.18 -20.66 10.35
N ASN A 339 -8.98 -21.39 9.58
CA ASN A 339 -8.82 -22.83 9.39
C ASN A 339 -7.81 -23.14 8.27
N LEU A 340 -7.50 -24.41 8.04
CA LEU A 340 -6.57 -24.85 6.98
C LEU A 340 -6.98 -24.33 5.59
N LEU A 341 -8.27 -24.34 5.28
CA LEU A 341 -8.80 -23.83 4.02
C LEU A 341 -8.54 -22.33 3.89
N SER A 342 -8.77 -21.59 4.97
CA SER A 342 -8.50 -20.13 5.03
C SER A 342 -7.02 -19.83 4.83
N ALA A 343 -6.11 -20.62 5.42
CA ALA A 343 -4.67 -20.47 5.22
C ALA A 343 -4.27 -20.71 3.76
N ILE A 344 -4.86 -21.71 3.09
CA ILE A 344 -4.63 -21.96 1.66
C ILE A 344 -5.14 -20.80 0.81
N ILE A 345 -6.31 -20.26 1.12
CA ILE A 345 -6.88 -19.09 0.43
C ILE A 345 -5.92 -17.90 0.59
N ILE A 346 -5.41 -17.63 1.79
CA ILE A 346 -4.47 -16.54 2.06
C ILE A 346 -3.22 -16.68 1.21
N ILE A 347 -2.63 -17.87 1.12
CA ILE A 347 -1.41 -18.08 0.35
C ILE A 347 -1.65 -17.87 -1.14
N ILE A 348 -2.69 -18.48 -1.70
CA ILE A 348 -2.99 -18.41 -3.14
C ILE A 348 -3.35 -16.98 -3.53
N PHE A 349 -4.34 -16.39 -2.88
CA PHE A 349 -4.80 -15.04 -3.21
C PHE A 349 -3.83 -13.97 -2.72
N GLY A 350 -3.10 -14.22 -1.64
CA GLY A 350 -2.05 -13.32 -1.16
C GLY A 350 -0.94 -13.16 -2.19
N PHE A 351 -0.40 -14.25 -2.72
CA PHE A 351 0.60 -14.19 -3.79
C PHE A 351 0.06 -13.52 -5.07
N PHE A 352 -1.18 -13.83 -5.40
CA PHE A 352 -1.91 -13.27 -6.51
C PHE A 352 -2.01 -11.74 -6.39
N PHE A 353 -2.56 -11.24 -5.27
CA PHE A 353 -2.72 -9.81 -5.07
C PHE A 353 -1.41 -9.07 -4.78
N ALA A 354 -0.42 -9.74 -4.19
CA ALA A 354 0.93 -9.19 -4.11
C ALA A 354 1.50 -8.85 -5.49
N THR A 355 1.30 -9.73 -6.47
CA THR A 355 1.76 -9.51 -7.84
C THR A 355 1.00 -8.39 -8.54
N VAL A 356 -0.33 -8.37 -8.41
CA VAL A 356 -1.17 -7.31 -8.99
C VAL A 356 -0.80 -5.96 -8.38
N SER A 357 -0.72 -5.89 -7.06
CA SER A 357 -0.36 -4.69 -6.31
C SER A 357 1.01 -4.15 -6.72
N SER A 358 2.04 -4.98 -6.70
CA SER A 358 3.39 -4.57 -7.07
C SER A 358 3.48 -4.04 -8.50
N ARG A 359 2.73 -4.63 -9.44
CA ARG A 359 2.66 -4.15 -10.82
C ARG A 359 1.89 -2.83 -10.93
N MET A 360 0.78 -2.69 -10.22
CA MET A 360 0.00 -1.45 -10.19
C MET A 360 0.82 -0.30 -9.60
N VAL A 361 1.52 -0.54 -8.50
CA VAL A 361 2.45 0.43 -7.90
C VAL A 361 3.54 0.83 -8.89
N GLY A 362 4.05 -0.13 -9.69
CA GLY A 362 5.00 0.16 -10.76
C GLY A 362 4.48 1.12 -11.83
N LEU A 363 3.17 1.19 -12.02
CA LEU A 363 2.52 2.06 -13.02
C LEU A 363 2.07 3.40 -12.45
N VAL A 364 1.48 3.40 -11.24
CA VAL A 364 0.75 4.57 -10.71
C VAL A 364 1.30 5.09 -9.37
N GLY A 365 2.28 4.42 -8.78
CA GLY A 365 2.79 4.72 -7.44
C GLY A 365 2.00 4.05 -6.33
N SER A 366 2.55 4.00 -5.11
CA SER A 366 1.93 3.33 -3.97
C SER A 366 0.75 4.10 -3.41
N SER A 367 0.78 5.43 -3.43
CA SER A 367 -0.35 6.27 -3.00
C SER A 367 -1.64 6.03 -3.80
N ASN A 368 -1.53 5.55 -5.04
CA ASN A 368 -2.66 5.24 -5.93
C ASN A 368 -2.89 3.73 -6.08
N ASN A 369 -2.30 2.92 -5.22
CA ASN A 369 -2.48 1.47 -5.24
C ASN A 369 -3.93 1.10 -4.85
N PRO A 370 -4.69 0.36 -5.69
CA PRO A 370 -6.09 0.06 -5.43
C PRO A 370 -6.29 -1.05 -4.39
N VAL A 371 -5.65 -0.93 -3.22
CA VAL A 371 -5.68 -1.93 -2.14
C VAL A 371 -7.11 -2.19 -1.66
N SER A 372 -7.94 -1.15 -1.55
CA SER A 372 -9.35 -1.28 -1.18
C SER A 372 -10.17 -2.12 -2.17
N GLY A 373 -9.90 -1.97 -3.47
CA GLY A 373 -10.54 -2.79 -4.50
C GLY A 373 -10.13 -4.27 -4.44
N MET A 374 -8.85 -4.52 -4.17
CA MET A 374 -8.33 -5.88 -3.95
C MET A 374 -8.93 -6.50 -2.68
N ALA A 375 -9.13 -5.72 -1.61
CA ALA A 375 -9.81 -6.15 -0.41
C ALA A 375 -11.26 -6.56 -0.69
N ILE A 376 -12.02 -5.76 -1.45
CA ILE A 376 -13.40 -6.09 -1.84
C ILE A 376 -13.44 -7.40 -2.64
N ALA A 377 -12.58 -7.55 -3.65
CA ALA A 377 -12.51 -8.78 -4.44
C ALA A 377 -12.20 -10.01 -3.56
N THR A 378 -11.24 -9.86 -2.65
CA THR A 378 -10.88 -10.91 -1.69
C THR A 378 -12.05 -11.30 -0.81
N LEU A 379 -12.74 -10.31 -0.23
CA LEU A 379 -13.88 -10.53 0.68
C LEU A 379 -15.03 -11.23 -0.05
N LEU A 380 -15.34 -10.83 -1.27
CA LEU A 380 -16.38 -11.48 -2.09
C LEU A 380 -16.05 -12.96 -2.37
N ILE A 381 -14.82 -13.23 -2.80
CA ILE A 381 -14.38 -14.59 -3.15
C ILE A 381 -14.28 -15.45 -1.89
N SER A 382 -13.64 -14.96 -0.84
CA SER A 382 -13.47 -15.72 0.42
C SER A 382 -14.81 -16.00 1.10
N SER A 383 -15.73 -15.04 1.11
CA SER A 383 -17.08 -15.24 1.65
C SER A 383 -17.87 -16.27 0.87
N ALA A 384 -17.77 -16.26 -0.47
CA ALA A 384 -18.42 -17.27 -1.32
C ALA A 384 -17.86 -18.67 -1.04
N ILE A 385 -16.53 -18.82 -0.93
CA ILE A 385 -15.89 -20.11 -0.62
C ILE A 385 -16.27 -20.59 0.79
N LEU A 386 -16.20 -19.72 1.80
CA LEU A 386 -16.56 -20.06 3.18
C LEU A 386 -18.03 -20.49 3.28
N LYS A 387 -18.94 -19.79 2.60
CA LYS A 387 -20.35 -20.15 2.54
C LYS A 387 -20.56 -21.53 1.87
N ALA A 388 -19.86 -21.78 0.76
CA ALA A 388 -19.94 -23.07 0.04
C ALA A 388 -19.40 -24.25 0.89
N THR A 389 -18.46 -24.00 1.79
CA THR A 389 -17.89 -24.99 2.71
C THR A 389 -18.63 -25.11 4.06
N GLY A 390 -19.76 -24.42 4.19
CA GLY A 390 -20.62 -24.50 5.38
C GLY A 390 -20.20 -23.60 6.55
N THR A 391 -19.19 -22.74 6.37
CA THR A 391 -18.79 -21.76 7.38
C THR A 391 -19.66 -20.49 7.24
N VAL A 392 -20.78 -20.46 7.97
CA VAL A 392 -21.80 -19.39 7.87
C VAL A 392 -21.97 -18.64 9.19
N GLY A 393 -22.77 -17.58 9.16
CA GLY A 393 -23.05 -16.72 10.31
C GLY A 393 -21.83 -15.92 10.77
N MET A 394 -21.82 -15.47 12.04
CA MET A 394 -20.79 -14.61 12.59
C MET A 394 -19.38 -15.21 12.45
N LYS A 395 -19.23 -16.52 12.68
CA LYS A 395 -17.91 -17.17 12.50
C LYS A 395 -17.40 -17.08 11.06
N GLY A 396 -18.29 -17.22 10.07
CA GLY A 396 -17.95 -17.06 8.67
C GLY A 396 -17.58 -15.61 8.31
N MET A 397 -18.29 -14.65 8.87
CA MET A 397 -18.04 -13.22 8.67
C MET A 397 -16.68 -12.81 9.26
N VAL A 398 -16.39 -13.19 10.49
CA VAL A 398 -15.10 -12.90 11.14
C VAL A 398 -13.94 -13.58 10.39
N ALA A 399 -14.11 -14.84 9.98
CA ALA A 399 -13.10 -15.54 9.19
C ALA A 399 -12.86 -14.85 7.83
N ALA A 400 -13.91 -14.42 7.13
CA ALA A 400 -13.79 -13.69 5.87
C ALA A 400 -13.03 -12.37 6.04
N ILE A 401 -13.35 -11.58 7.06
CA ILE A 401 -12.63 -10.33 7.35
C ILE A 401 -11.17 -10.61 7.73
N SER A 402 -10.89 -11.63 8.53
CA SER A 402 -9.51 -11.98 8.90
C SER A 402 -8.68 -12.38 7.66
N ILE A 403 -9.25 -13.20 6.76
CA ILE A 403 -8.63 -13.53 5.46
C ILE A 403 -8.41 -12.26 4.64
N GLY A 404 -9.45 -11.44 4.50
CA GLY A 404 -9.39 -10.18 3.77
C GLY A 404 -8.33 -9.23 4.33
N SER A 405 -8.21 -9.14 5.66
CA SER A 405 -7.22 -8.30 6.32
C SER A 405 -5.79 -8.75 6.03
N VAL A 406 -5.51 -10.04 6.18
CA VAL A 406 -4.17 -10.58 5.88
C VAL A 406 -3.81 -10.34 4.41
N ILE A 407 -4.71 -10.62 3.48
CA ILE A 407 -4.45 -10.43 2.03
C ILE A 407 -4.33 -8.95 1.68
N CYS A 408 -5.10 -8.08 2.30
CA CYS A 408 -5.03 -6.64 2.10
C CYS A 408 -3.66 -6.09 2.56
N ILE A 409 -3.17 -6.53 3.71
CA ILE A 409 -1.85 -6.18 4.22
C ILE A 409 -0.74 -6.75 3.32
N ILE A 410 -0.88 -8.00 2.85
CA ILE A 410 0.04 -8.59 1.87
C ILE A 410 0.13 -7.72 0.62
N ALA A 411 -1.01 -7.30 0.06
CA ALA A 411 -1.05 -6.48 -1.15
C ALA A 411 -0.43 -5.10 -0.92
N ALA A 412 -0.71 -4.45 0.20
CA ALA A 412 -0.13 -3.15 0.56
C ALA A 412 1.39 -3.26 0.72
N ILE A 413 1.86 -4.18 1.55
CA ILE A 413 3.30 -4.40 1.81
C ILE A 413 4.05 -4.80 0.53
N ALA A 414 3.50 -5.71 -0.29
CA ALA A 414 4.16 -6.11 -1.53
C ALA A 414 4.26 -4.95 -2.52
N GLY A 415 3.22 -4.12 -2.63
CA GLY A 415 3.22 -2.91 -3.44
C GLY A 415 4.31 -1.94 -3.01
N ASP A 416 4.30 -1.53 -1.77
CA ASP A 416 5.23 -0.54 -1.22
C ASP A 416 6.66 -1.08 -1.19
N THR A 417 6.85 -2.35 -0.81
CA THR A 417 8.17 -3.00 -0.89
C THR A 417 8.70 -3.00 -2.34
N SER A 418 7.84 -3.20 -3.35
CA SER A 418 8.28 -3.14 -4.75
C SER A 418 8.79 -1.75 -5.13
N GLN A 419 8.14 -0.70 -4.65
CA GLN A 419 8.55 0.69 -4.83
C GLN A 419 9.89 0.97 -4.13
N ASP A 420 10.04 0.56 -2.88
CA ASP A 420 11.26 0.75 -2.11
C ASP A 420 12.45 -0.04 -2.69
N LEU A 421 12.20 -1.25 -3.19
CA LEU A 421 13.21 -2.02 -3.92
C LEU A 421 13.62 -1.34 -5.23
N LYS A 422 12.70 -0.62 -5.90
CA LYS A 422 13.04 0.19 -7.07
C LYS A 422 13.91 1.38 -6.68
N THR A 423 13.58 2.09 -5.60
CA THR A 423 14.43 3.13 -5.03
C THR A 423 15.82 2.59 -4.73
N GLY A 424 15.92 1.48 -3.99
CA GLY A 424 17.17 0.82 -3.67
C GLY A 424 17.96 0.38 -4.91
N TYR A 425 17.30 -0.13 -5.94
CA TYR A 425 17.92 -0.51 -7.19
C TYR A 425 18.54 0.70 -7.91
N ILE A 426 17.86 1.85 -7.94
CA ILE A 426 18.33 3.08 -8.59
C ILE A 426 19.54 3.66 -7.83
N VAL A 427 19.52 3.69 -6.50
CA VAL A 427 20.62 4.22 -5.69
C VAL A 427 21.75 3.19 -5.44
N GLY A 428 21.64 1.99 -6.01
CA GLY A 428 22.68 0.97 -5.91
C GLY A 428 22.69 0.20 -4.57
N CYS A 429 21.60 0.20 -3.82
CA CYS A 429 21.45 -0.56 -2.57
C CYS A 429 21.16 -2.03 -2.82
N LEU A 430 21.65 -2.90 -1.95
CA LEU A 430 21.37 -4.33 -1.99
C LEU A 430 20.09 -4.67 -1.22
N LEU A 431 19.43 -5.76 -1.61
CA LEU A 431 18.18 -6.20 -0.99
C LEU A 431 18.32 -6.50 0.52
N TYR A 432 19.43 -7.08 0.95
CA TYR A 432 19.61 -7.58 2.32
C TYR A 432 21.03 -7.41 2.89
N THR A 433 21.88 -6.70 2.19
CA THR A 433 23.23 -6.42 2.69
C THR A 433 23.39 -4.93 2.92
N SER A 434 23.99 -4.62 4.01
CA SER A 434 24.46 -3.29 4.36
C SER A 434 25.65 -2.83 3.55
N PRO A 435 25.87 -1.52 3.47
CA PRO A 435 27.11 -1.01 2.90
C PRO A 435 28.32 -1.62 3.58
N SER A 436 29.16 -2.24 2.79
CA SER A 436 30.47 -2.71 3.22
C SER A 436 31.46 -1.54 3.22
N PRO A 437 32.45 -1.50 4.11
CA PRO A 437 33.52 -0.49 4.04
C PRO A 437 34.32 -0.50 2.72
N ARG A 438 34.11 -1.53 1.90
CA ARG A 438 34.73 -1.67 0.57
C ARG A 438 33.80 -1.25 -0.58
N ASP A 439 32.61 -0.89 -0.29
CA ASP A 439 31.57 -0.39 -1.20
C ASP A 439 31.40 1.11 -1.06
#